data_d1a8e8b565e39b8c3c64b03d2976da68
#
_entry.id   d1a8e8b565e39b8c3c64b03d2976da68
#
_cell.length_a   1.000
_cell.length_b   1.000
_cell.length_c   1.000
_cell.angle_alpha   90.00
_cell.angle_beta   90.00
_cell.angle_gamma   90.00
#
_symmetry.space_group_name_H-M   'P 1'
#
loop_
_entity.id
_entity.type
_entity.pdbx_description
1 polymer ?
#
loop_
_entity_poly.entity_id
_entity_poly.type
_entity_poly.pdbx_seq_one_letter_code
_entity_poly.pdbx_strand_id
1 'polypeptide(L)'
;SLGGIVTSRSVRVAGDEFDSSIINYIKKKYNLLIGERTAENIKIAIGSAYPYADNEPSMDIKGRNLLNGLPENITVTSEEIREALSEPLSHVIEAIKVTLEKTPPELAADIIDQGIMLAGGGALLKGLDLLIHAETGMPVKVAERPLDCVADGTGKVLENIDKLIDVLTDDDTRY
;
A
#
# COMPACT_ATOMS: atom_id res chain seq x y z
N SER A 1 18.03 -2.00 -6.02
CA SER A 1 19.06 -0.94 -6.03
C SER A 1 20.39 -1.50 -5.53
N LEU A 2 21.45 -1.23 -6.25
CA LEU A 2 22.80 -1.64 -5.88
C LEU A 2 23.73 -0.47 -6.17
N GLY A 3 23.92 0.42 -5.19
CA GLY A 3 24.67 1.67 -5.39
C GLY A 3 23.94 2.71 -6.25
N GLY A 4 22.71 2.44 -6.67
CA GLY A 4 21.87 3.30 -7.50
C GLY A 4 20.51 2.66 -7.78
N ILE A 5 19.63 3.37 -8.49
CA ILE A 5 18.33 2.86 -8.94
C ILE A 5 18.54 2.10 -10.24
N VAL A 6 18.22 0.79 -10.25
CA VAL A 6 18.33 -0.07 -11.43
C VAL A 6 17.09 0.04 -12.32
N THR A 7 15.90 -0.02 -11.69
CA THR A 7 14.61 0.20 -12.35
C THR A 7 13.65 0.80 -11.35
N SER A 8 12.74 1.65 -11.83
CA SER A 8 11.71 2.27 -11.01
C SER A 8 10.37 2.28 -11.72
N ARG A 9 9.29 2.28 -10.94
CA ARG A 9 7.92 2.46 -11.42
C ARG A 9 7.12 3.25 -10.41
N SER A 10 6.36 4.20 -10.87
CA SER A 10 5.40 4.95 -10.06
C SER A 10 3.98 4.55 -10.42
N VAL A 11 3.11 4.49 -9.41
CA VAL A 11 1.67 4.29 -9.56
C VAL A 11 0.94 5.34 -8.72
N ARG A 12 -0.23 5.77 -9.20
CA ARG A 12 -1.08 6.74 -8.47
C ARG A 12 -2.07 6.03 -7.55
N VAL A 13 -1.57 5.04 -6.82
CA VAL A 13 -2.37 4.30 -5.83
C VAL A 13 -1.73 4.53 -4.48
N ALA A 14 -2.42 5.29 -3.63
CA ALA A 14 -1.97 5.68 -2.30
C ALA A 14 -3.11 5.55 -1.29
N GLY A 15 -2.90 6.05 -0.07
CA GLY A 15 -3.89 6.02 1.01
C GLY A 15 -5.24 6.59 0.62
N ASP A 16 -5.25 7.69 -0.12
CA ASP A 16 -6.47 8.39 -0.58
C ASP A 16 -7.29 7.52 -1.56
N GLU A 17 -6.63 6.74 -2.42
CA GLU A 17 -7.30 5.80 -3.32
C GLU A 17 -7.96 4.65 -2.55
N PHE A 18 -7.30 4.15 -1.50
CA PHE A 18 -7.90 3.16 -0.60
C PHE A 18 -9.14 3.72 0.12
N ASP A 19 -9.06 4.96 0.62
CA ASP A 19 -10.19 5.61 1.29
C ASP A 19 -11.35 5.82 0.31
N SER A 20 -11.09 6.27 -0.90
CA SER A 20 -12.08 6.42 -1.97
C SER A 20 -12.76 5.09 -2.33
N SER A 21 -11.99 4.00 -2.40
CA SER A 21 -12.50 2.66 -2.68
C SER A 21 -13.42 2.16 -1.57
N ILE A 22 -13.07 2.40 -0.30
CA ILE A 22 -13.92 2.09 0.85
C ILE A 22 -15.22 2.89 0.81
N ILE A 23 -15.16 4.21 0.57
CA ILE A 23 -16.34 5.07 0.44
C ILE A 23 -17.28 4.53 -0.66
N ASN A 24 -16.73 4.23 -1.83
CA ASN A 24 -17.49 3.73 -2.97
C ASN A 24 -18.12 2.36 -2.69
N TYR A 25 -17.41 1.46 -2.04
CA TYR A 25 -17.93 0.15 -1.65
C TYR A 25 -19.12 0.27 -0.69
N ILE A 26 -18.95 1.02 0.38
CA ILE A 26 -20.00 1.24 1.39
C ILE A 26 -21.22 1.93 0.75
N LYS A 27 -20.99 2.91 -0.11
CA LYS A 27 -22.05 3.58 -0.86
C LYS A 27 -22.83 2.59 -1.75
N LYS A 28 -22.14 1.72 -2.47
CA LYS A 28 -22.78 0.75 -3.38
C LYS A 28 -23.54 -0.35 -2.62
N LYS A 29 -22.93 -0.87 -1.55
CA LYS A 29 -23.47 -2.03 -0.83
C LYS A 29 -24.59 -1.66 0.14
N TYR A 30 -24.43 -0.54 0.84
CA TYR A 30 -25.32 -0.14 1.94
C TYR A 30 -26.15 1.12 1.66
N ASN A 31 -25.98 1.77 0.50
CA ASN A 31 -26.52 3.09 0.23
C ASN A 31 -26.19 4.11 1.33
N LEU A 32 -25.04 3.96 1.97
CA LEU A 32 -24.58 4.80 3.07
C LEU A 32 -23.44 5.71 2.61
N LEU A 33 -23.58 7.00 2.82
CA LEU A 33 -22.52 7.98 2.56
C LEU A 33 -21.72 8.21 3.84
N ILE A 34 -20.41 7.94 3.75
CA ILE A 34 -19.42 8.22 4.80
C ILE A 34 -18.41 9.26 4.29
N GLY A 35 -17.74 9.96 5.22
CA GLY A 35 -16.67 10.91 4.89
C GLY A 35 -15.29 10.24 4.82
N GLU A 36 -14.31 10.94 4.23
CA GLU A 36 -12.92 10.49 4.08
C GLU A 36 -12.29 10.07 5.42
N ARG A 37 -12.46 10.88 6.47
CA ARG A 37 -11.97 10.55 7.81
C ARG A 37 -12.54 9.24 8.36
N THR A 38 -13.80 8.94 8.05
CA THR A 38 -14.42 7.67 8.46
C THR A 38 -13.81 6.50 7.69
N ALA A 39 -13.59 6.67 6.39
CA ALA A 39 -12.95 5.66 5.54
C ALA A 39 -11.50 5.39 6.00
N GLU A 40 -10.72 6.43 6.29
CA GLU A 40 -9.38 6.30 6.85
C GLU A 40 -9.39 5.54 8.18
N ASN A 41 -10.30 5.86 9.10
CA ASN A 41 -10.43 5.15 10.36
C ASN A 41 -10.77 3.66 10.16
N ILE A 42 -11.65 3.34 9.21
CA ILE A 42 -11.99 1.95 8.85
C ILE A 42 -10.75 1.23 8.32
N LYS A 43 -10.03 1.85 7.38
CA LYS A 43 -8.79 1.32 6.80
C LYS A 43 -7.76 0.99 7.89
N ILE A 44 -7.53 1.91 8.82
CA ILE A 44 -6.54 1.73 9.90
C ILE A 44 -6.99 0.66 10.90
N ALA A 45 -8.27 0.66 11.28
CA ALA A 45 -8.78 -0.23 12.33
C ALA A 45 -8.93 -1.67 11.85
N ILE A 46 -9.60 -1.88 10.72
CA ILE A 46 -10.02 -3.20 10.23
C ILE A 46 -9.60 -3.48 8.78
N GLY A 47 -8.93 -2.53 8.09
CA GLY A 47 -8.44 -2.74 6.72
C GLY A 47 -7.41 -3.86 6.65
N SER A 48 -7.51 -4.72 5.64
CA SER A 48 -6.53 -5.75 5.35
C SER A 48 -6.40 -6.02 3.86
N ALA A 49 -5.21 -6.42 3.42
CA ALA A 49 -4.94 -6.82 2.06
C ALA A 49 -5.07 -8.33 1.85
N TYR A 50 -4.94 -9.11 2.93
CA TYR A 50 -4.96 -10.57 2.92
C TYR A 50 -5.57 -11.10 4.22
N PRO A 51 -6.22 -12.27 4.25
CA PRO A 51 -6.67 -12.90 5.50
C PRO A 51 -5.47 -13.11 6.44
N TYR A 52 -5.55 -12.57 7.64
CA TYR A 52 -4.43 -12.60 8.59
C TYR A 52 -4.80 -13.18 9.96
N ALA A 53 -6.07 -13.46 10.20
CA ALA A 53 -6.57 -14.04 11.46
C ALA A 53 -7.80 -14.91 11.22
N ASP A 54 -7.99 -15.92 12.04
CA ASP A 54 -9.16 -16.80 11.99
C ASP A 54 -10.46 -16.07 12.38
N ASN A 55 -10.35 -15.04 13.20
CA ASN A 55 -11.46 -14.22 13.65
C ASN A 55 -11.19 -12.75 13.28
N GLU A 56 -11.63 -12.36 12.09
CA GLU A 56 -11.39 -11.03 11.57
C GLU A 56 -12.28 -9.98 12.24
N PRO A 57 -11.75 -8.77 12.51
CA PRO A 57 -12.47 -7.72 13.21
C PRO A 57 -13.62 -7.13 12.39
N SER A 58 -14.60 -6.60 13.12
CA SER A 58 -15.67 -5.76 12.58
C SER A 58 -15.70 -4.42 13.29
N MET A 59 -16.36 -3.44 12.67
CA MET A 59 -16.46 -2.07 13.18
C MET A 59 -17.84 -1.48 12.89
N ASP A 60 -18.43 -0.82 13.89
CA ASP A 60 -19.65 -0.02 13.70
C ASP A 60 -19.28 1.34 13.16
N ILE A 61 -19.93 1.73 12.09
CA ILE A 61 -19.75 3.02 11.42
C ILE A 61 -21.07 3.77 11.25
N LYS A 62 -20.96 5.08 11.23
CA LYS A 62 -22.11 5.98 11.06
C LYS A 62 -21.97 6.76 9.76
N GLY A 63 -23.08 6.90 9.05
CA GLY A 63 -23.17 7.67 7.84
C GLY A 63 -24.57 8.21 7.60
N ARG A 64 -24.77 8.78 6.41
CA ARG A 64 -26.10 9.24 5.96
C ARG A 64 -26.64 8.25 4.94
N ASN A 65 -27.80 7.68 5.24
CA ASN A 65 -28.51 6.85 4.28
C ASN A 65 -28.95 7.71 3.08
N LEU A 66 -28.60 7.26 1.88
CA LEU A 66 -28.87 8.00 0.64
C LEU A 66 -30.31 7.88 0.15
N LEU A 67 -31.08 6.90 0.65
CA LEU A 67 -32.47 6.69 0.24
C LEU A 67 -33.43 7.61 1.00
N ASN A 68 -33.19 7.82 2.30
CA ASN A 68 -34.07 8.61 3.16
C ASN A 68 -33.42 9.86 3.76
N GLY A 69 -32.10 10.04 3.57
CA GLY A 69 -31.34 11.20 4.05
C GLY A 69 -31.02 11.19 5.55
N LEU A 70 -31.42 10.16 6.29
CA LEU A 70 -31.25 10.09 7.75
C LEU A 70 -29.92 9.49 8.16
N PRO A 71 -29.42 9.81 9.37
CA PRO A 71 -28.28 9.11 9.97
C PRO A 71 -28.59 7.62 10.17
N GLU A 72 -27.63 6.78 9.84
CA GLU A 72 -27.73 5.33 10.00
C GLU A 72 -26.43 4.77 10.54
N ASN A 73 -26.51 3.67 11.31
CA ASN A 73 -25.38 2.92 11.83
C ASN A 73 -25.39 1.52 11.23
N ILE A 74 -24.23 1.08 10.71
CA ILE A 74 -24.06 -0.27 10.17
C ILE A 74 -22.77 -0.87 10.73
N THR A 75 -22.68 -2.19 10.74
CA THR A 75 -21.46 -2.94 11.06
C THR A 75 -20.81 -3.39 9.75
N VAL A 76 -19.52 -3.13 9.60
CA VAL A 76 -18.70 -3.57 8.47
C VAL A 76 -17.60 -4.51 8.96
N THR A 77 -17.21 -5.47 8.12
CA THR A 77 -16.19 -6.48 8.46
C THR A 77 -14.88 -6.24 7.72
N SER A 78 -13.77 -6.77 8.24
CA SER A 78 -12.47 -6.73 7.58
C SER A 78 -12.50 -7.40 6.19
N GLU A 79 -13.28 -8.47 6.03
CA GLU A 79 -13.47 -9.15 4.74
C GLU A 79 -14.10 -8.21 3.70
N GLU A 80 -15.13 -7.46 4.07
CA GLU A 80 -15.77 -6.47 3.20
C GLU A 80 -14.82 -5.34 2.81
N ILE A 81 -13.99 -4.89 3.75
CA ILE A 81 -13.00 -3.85 3.46
C ILE A 81 -11.89 -4.39 2.55
N ARG A 82 -11.49 -5.65 2.71
CA ARG A 82 -10.55 -6.32 1.80
C ARG A 82 -11.12 -6.42 0.38
N GLU A 83 -12.40 -6.75 0.25
CA GLU A 83 -13.10 -6.74 -1.04
C GLU A 83 -13.06 -5.32 -1.67
N ALA A 84 -13.36 -4.29 -0.86
CA ALA A 84 -13.30 -2.89 -1.32
C ALA A 84 -11.90 -2.47 -1.81
N LEU A 85 -10.84 -3.00 -1.19
CA LEU A 85 -9.45 -2.68 -1.51
C LEU A 85 -8.87 -3.55 -2.63
N SER A 86 -9.56 -4.55 -3.13
CA SER A 86 -9.05 -5.52 -4.12
C SER A 86 -8.58 -4.86 -5.41
N GLU A 87 -9.33 -3.90 -5.94
CA GLU A 87 -8.99 -3.21 -7.18
C GLU A 87 -7.71 -2.35 -7.03
N PRO A 88 -7.61 -1.39 -6.09
CA PRO A 88 -6.37 -0.62 -5.94
C PRO A 88 -5.17 -1.49 -5.56
N LEU A 89 -5.34 -2.55 -4.78
CA LEU A 89 -4.26 -3.48 -4.47
C LEU A 89 -3.78 -4.24 -5.69
N SER A 90 -4.67 -4.61 -6.62
CA SER A 90 -4.27 -5.27 -7.86
C SER A 90 -3.33 -4.40 -8.70
N HIS A 91 -3.54 -3.08 -8.74
CA HIS A 91 -2.64 -2.15 -9.43
C HIS A 91 -1.25 -2.08 -8.76
N VAL A 92 -1.19 -2.15 -7.42
CA VAL A 92 0.09 -2.21 -6.70
C VAL A 92 0.83 -3.51 -7.04
N ILE A 93 0.15 -4.64 -7.00
CA ILE A 93 0.73 -5.95 -7.34
C ILE A 93 1.25 -5.97 -8.78
N GLU A 94 0.46 -5.46 -9.72
CA GLU A 94 0.86 -5.34 -11.13
C GLU A 94 2.14 -4.50 -11.29
N ALA A 95 2.22 -3.37 -10.59
CA ALA A 95 3.42 -2.53 -10.62
C ALA A 95 4.65 -3.26 -10.09
N ILE A 96 4.51 -4.05 -9.02
CA ILE A 96 5.60 -4.86 -8.47
C ILE A 96 6.03 -5.92 -9.50
N LYS A 97 5.09 -6.69 -10.07
CA LYS A 97 5.37 -7.74 -11.07
C LYS A 97 6.12 -7.16 -12.28
N VAL A 98 5.63 -6.07 -12.85
CA VAL A 98 6.28 -5.42 -14.00
C VAL A 98 7.68 -4.89 -13.65
N THR A 99 7.90 -4.44 -12.41
CA THR A 99 9.23 -3.99 -11.96
C THR A 99 10.19 -5.16 -11.83
N LEU A 100 9.73 -6.29 -11.29
CA LEU A 100 10.51 -7.52 -11.19
C LEU A 100 10.88 -8.07 -12.58
N GLU A 101 9.93 -8.08 -13.52
CA GLU A 101 10.15 -8.51 -14.91
C GLU A 101 11.23 -7.68 -15.64
N LYS A 102 11.31 -6.38 -15.34
CA LYS A 102 12.30 -5.46 -15.92
C LYS A 102 13.66 -5.51 -15.23
N THR A 103 13.73 -6.19 -14.09
CA THR A 103 14.97 -6.30 -13.32
C THR A 103 15.91 -7.29 -14.01
N PRO A 104 17.22 -6.95 -14.21
CA PRO A 104 18.20 -7.86 -14.79
C PRO A 104 18.29 -9.18 -14.00
N PRO A 105 18.50 -10.33 -14.70
CA PRO A 105 18.47 -11.66 -14.08
C PRO A 105 19.43 -11.82 -12.91
N GLU A 106 20.61 -11.20 -12.96
CA GLU A 106 21.62 -11.25 -11.90
C GLU A 106 21.09 -10.61 -10.60
N LEU A 107 20.37 -9.49 -10.72
CA LEU A 107 19.79 -8.80 -9.58
C LEU A 107 18.47 -9.44 -9.12
N ALA A 108 17.75 -10.10 -10.03
CA ALA A 108 16.55 -10.86 -9.67
C ALA A 108 16.88 -12.02 -8.72
N ALA A 109 18.04 -12.67 -8.89
CA ALA A 109 18.51 -13.69 -7.97
C ALA A 109 18.73 -13.14 -6.55
N ASP A 110 19.31 -11.95 -6.43
CA ASP A 110 19.51 -11.30 -5.13
C ASP A 110 18.18 -10.97 -4.43
N ILE A 111 17.13 -10.64 -5.19
CA ILE A 111 15.79 -10.34 -4.63
C ILE A 111 15.18 -11.60 -4.00
N ILE A 112 15.44 -12.79 -4.54
CA ILE A 112 14.97 -14.06 -3.96
C ILE A 112 15.51 -14.23 -2.53
N ASP A 113 16.76 -13.84 -2.30
CA ASP A 113 17.42 -13.98 -1.00
C ASP A 113 17.11 -12.80 -0.05
N GLN A 114 17.16 -11.57 -0.54
CA GLN A 114 17.00 -10.36 0.27
C GLN A 114 15.53 -9.99 0.49
N GLY A 115 14.69 -10.26 -0.50
CA GLY A 115 13.27 -9.95 -0.48
C GLY A 115 12.93 -8.50 -0.85
N ILE A 116 11.66 -8.18 -0.67
CA ILE A 116 11.07 -6.86 -0.91
C ILE A 116 10.90 -6.15 0.44
N MET A 117 11.39 -4.91 0.53
CA MET A 117 11.21 -4.07 1.72
C MET A 117 10.03 -3.10 1.49
N LEU A 118 9.06 -3.11 2.40
CA LEU A 118 7.93 -2.19 2.40
C LEU A 118 8.20 -1.02 3.35
N ALA A 119 7.96 0.19 2.87
CA ALA A 119 8.08 1.42 3.62
C ALA A 119 6.91 2.38 3.28
N GLY A 120 6.76 3.46 4.06
CA GLY A 120 5.65 4.40 3.94
C GLY A 120 4.37 3.92 4.64
N GLY A 121 3.35 4.79 4.67
CA GLY A 121 2.08 4.51 5.35
C GLY A 121 1.32 3.31 4.80
N GLY A 122 1.40 3.06 3.48
CA GLY A 122 0.77 1.90 2.85
C GLY A 122 1.29 0.56 3.36
N ALA A 123 2.55 0.51 3.80
CA ALA A 123 3.16 -0.70 4.38
C ALA A 123 2.50 -1.16 5.69
N LEU A 124 1.72 -0.27 6.34
CA LEU A 124 0.97 -0.56 7.57
C LEU A 124 -0.36 -1.28 7.32
N LEU A 125 -0.80 -1.39 6.06
CA LEU A 125 -2.01 -2.16 5.75
C LEU A 125 -1.78 -3.63 6.09
N LYS A 126 -2.62 -4.17 6.96
CA LYS A 126 -2.48 -5.54 7.48
C LYS A 126 -2.51 -6.56 6.34
N GLY A 127 -1.56 -7.50 6.35
CA GLY A 127 -1.48 -8.56 5.36
C GLY A 127 -1.03 -8.11 3.96
N LEU A 128 -0.56 -6.88 3.77
CA LEU A 128 0.01 -6.45 2.49
C LEU A 128 1.27 -7.24 2.14
N ASP A 129 2.12 -7.50 3.12
CA ASP A 129 3.29 -8.36 3.01
C ASP A 129 2.93 -9.78 2.59
N LEU A 130 1.86 -10.35 3.19
CA LEU A 130 1.35 -11.67 2.85
C LEU A 130 0.80 -11.71 1.42
N LEU A 131 0.04 -10.69 1.00
CA LEU A 131 -0.48 -10.59 -0.35
C LEU A 131 0.65 -10.53 -1.38
N ILE A 132 1.64 -9.66 -1.17
CA ILE A 132 2.79 -9.52 -2.08
C ILE A 132 3.57 -10.82 -2.13
N HIS A 133 3.80 -11.48 -0.99
CA HIS A 133 4.46 -12.78 -0.96
C HIS A 133 3.68 -13.84 -1.75
N ALA A 134 2.37 -13.93 -1.55
CA ALA A 134 1.51 -14.89 -2.26
C ALA A 134 1.53 -14.67 -3.78
N GLU A 135 1.58 -13.41 -4.22
CA GLU A 135 1.52 -13.02 -5.63
C GLU A 135 2.85 -13.07 -6.38
N THR A 136 3.98 -12.95 -5.65
CA THR A 136 5.32 -12.86 -6.24
C THR A 136 6.23 -14.03 -5.89
N GLY A 137 5.94 -14.76 -4.83
CA GLY A 137 6.82 -15.77 -4.25
C GLY A 137 8.05 -15.20 -3.53
N MET A 138 8.21 -13.88 -3.48
CA MET A 138 9.38 -13.24 -2.87
C MET A 138 9.18 -13.06 -1.36
N PRO A 139 10.23 -13.15 -0.54
CA PRO A 139 10.19 -12.73 0.86
C PRO A 139 9.83 -11.23 0.95
N VAL A 140 8.96 -10.87 1.89
CA VAL A 140 8.53 -9.47 2.08
C VAL A 140 8.75 -9.08 3.53
N LYS A 141 9.32 -7.90 3.74
CA LYS A 141 9.61 -7.34 5.07
C LYS A 141 9.04 -5.93 5.17
N VAL A 142 8.41 -5.62 6.29
CA VAL A 142 8.01 -4.24 6.61
C VAL A 142 9.14 -3.60 7.43
N ALA A 143 9.51 -2.38 7.08
CA ALA A 143 10.53 -1.62 7.81
C ALA A 143 10.08 -1.38 9.27
N GLU A 144 11.03 -1.30 10.21
CA GLU A 144 10.73 -1.09 11.63
C GLU A 144 9.96 0.23 11.89
N ARG A 145 10.30 1.29 11.15
CA ARG A 145 9.63 2.60 11.21
C ARG A 145 9.22 3.04 9.80
N PRO A 146 8.18 2.40 9.22
CA PRO A 146 7.89 2.57 7.81
C PRO A 146 7.53 4.01 7.42
N LEU A 147 6.93 4.79 8.31
CA LEU A 147 6.59 6.19 8.07
C LEU A 147 7.82 7.11 8.02
N ASP A 148 8.90 6.75 8.73
CA ASP A 148 10.09 7.59 8.87
C ASP A 148 11.15 7.27 7.81
N CYS A 149 11.04 6.15 7.11
CA CYS A 149 12.07 5.65 6.17
C CYS A 149 12.48 6.68 5.12
N VAL A 150 11.53 7.42 4.56
CA VAL A 150 11.80 8.43 3.52
C VAL A 150 12.56 9.61 4.12
N ALA A 151 12.10 10.11 5.28
CA ALA A 151 12.75 11.23 5.97
C ALA A 151 14.17 10.87 6.44
N ASP A 152 14.32 9.70 7.08
CA ASP A 152 15.61 9.19 7.53
C ASP A 152 16.58 8.97 6.34
N GLY A 153 16.06 8.41 5.24
CA GLY A 153 16.84 8.18 4.03
C GLY A 153 17.30 9.47 3.38
N THR A 154 16.41 10.44 3.25
CA THR A 154 16.72 11.77 2.72
C THR A 154 17.76 12.48 3.60
N GLY A 155 17.62 12.41 4.91
CA GLY A 155 18.61 12.94 5.84
C GLY A 155 20.00 12.34 5.64
N LYS A 156 20.09 11.01 5.52
CA LYS A 156 21.36 10.32 5.23
C LYS A 156 22.00 10.71 3.90
N VAL A 157 21.17 10.94 2.87
CA VAL A 157 21.66 11.44 1.56
C VAL A 157 22.24 12.84 1.72
N LEU A 158 21.56 13.75 2.43
CA LEU A 158 22.05 15.11 2.67
C LEU A 158 23.36 15.14 3.46
N GLU A 159 23.50 14.29 4.46
CA GLU A 159 24.74 14.16 5.25
C GLU A 159 25.92 13.61 4.44
N ASN A 160 25.68 12.93 3.33
CA ASN A 160 26.69 12.30 2.48
C ASN A 160 26.59 12.77 1.02
N ILE A 161 26.08 13.97 0.78
CA ILE A 161 25.75 14.46 -0.56
C ILE A 161 26.93 14.43 -1.52
N ASP A 162 28.14 14.78 -1.04
CA ASP A 162 29.36 14.77 -1.84
C ASP A 162 29.74 13.36 -2.37
N LYS A 163 29.33 12.30 -1.65
CA LYS A 163 29.58 10.90 -2.03
C LYS A 163 28.46 10.31 -2.87
N LEU A 164 27.26 10.87 -2.81
CA LEU A 164 26.05 10.35 -3.41
C LEU A 164 25.54 11.20 -4.59
N ILE A 165 26.28 12.26 -4.95
CA ILE A 165 25.89 13.17 -6.03
C ILE A 165 25.69 12.45 -7.36
N ASP A 166 26.54 11.47 -7.65
CA ASP A 166 26.45 10.68 -8.88
C ASP A 166 25.17 9.81 -8.93
N VAL A 167 24.69 9.37 -7.77
CA VAL A 167 23.43 8.63 -7.64
C VAL A 167 22.21 9.52 -7.88
N LEU A 168 22.33 10.82 -7.56
CA LEU A 168 21.25 11.81 -7.70
C LEU A 168 21.16 12.39 -9.11
N THR A 169 22.27 12.40 -9.87
CA THR A 169 22.37 13.01 -11.20
C THR A 169 22.09 12.04 -12.35
N ASP A 170 22.08 10.75 -12.11
CA ASP A 170 21.94 9.72 -13.15
C ASP A 170 20.51 9.54 -13.70
N ASP A 171 19.52 10.23 -13.11
CA ASP A 171 18.09 10.09 -13.48
C ASP A 171 17.64 11.04 -14.61
N ASP A 172 18.49 11.99 -15.04
CA ASP A 172 18.10 13.04 -16.01
C ASP A 172 18.35 12.64 -17.49
N THR A 173 18.83 11.43 -17.78
CA THR A 173 19.22 11.02 -19.14
C THR A 173 18.41 9.87 -19.75
N ARG A 174 17.29 9.45 -19.13
CA ARG A 174 16.44 8.39 -19.69
C ARG A 174 14.98 8.81 -19.78
N TYR A 175 14.71 9.77 -20.69
CA TYR A 175 13.38 9.97 -21.28
C TYR A 175 13.44 9.67 -22.78
#